data_e7acefc09b51adbfeb65907e4041e35e
#
_entry.id   e7acefc09b51adbfeb65907e4041e35e
#
_cell.length_a   1.000
_cell.length_b   1.000
_cell.length_c   1.000
_cell.angle_alpha   90.00
_cell.angle_beta   90.00
_cell.angle_gamma   90.00
#
_symmetry.space_group_name_H-M   'P 1'
#
loop_
_entity.id
_entity.type
_entity.pdbx_description
1 polymer ?
#
loop_
_entity_poly.entity_id
_entity_poly.type
_entity_poly.pdbx_seq_one_letter_code
_entity_poly.pdbx_strand_id
1 'polypeptide(L)'
;MGRSFVCHVDEAPWVLGGPREQGQDRPRGTQLAIEEPEGPRVTITSWPPHHVVDPHSHSVYEVLHIIEGEIVLGDRQCGPGTLIYMDKDTEYSFATGPDGVRFVGYRPKRPETRHGGTPSE
;
A
#
# COMPACT_ATOMS: atom_id res chain seq x y z
N MET A 1 -14.41 24.44 -13.29
CA MET A 1 -13.85 24.84 -11.98
C MET A 1 -13.39 23.60 -11.22
N GLY A 2 -12.20 23.65 -10.70
CA GLY A 2 -11.67 22.55 -9.91
C GLY A 2 -12.30 22.46 -8.52
N ARG A 3 -12.18 21.31 -7.89
CA ARG A 3 -12.59 21.09 -6.51
C ARG A 3 -11.43 20.52 -5.71
N SER A 4 -11.51 20.65 -4.42
CA SER A 4 -10.55 20.03 -3.51
C SER A 4 -11.30 19.34 -2.38
N PHE A 5 -10.67 18.31 -1.82
CA PHE A 5 -11.17 17.72 -0.59
C PHE A 5 -10.01 17.18 0.24
N VAL A 6 -10.30 16.95 1.51
CA VAL A 6 -9.31 16.53 2.48
C VAL A 6 -9.84 15.25 3.14
N CYS A 7 -8.97 14.26 3.27
CA CYS A 7 -9.30 13.05 4.00
C CYS A 7 -8.21 12.79 5.04
N HIS A 8 -8.61 12.78 6.31
CA HIS A 8 -7.72 12.38 7.39
C HIS A 8 -7.73 10.84 7.49
N VAL A 9 -6.63 10.25 7.92
CA VAL A 9 -6.52 8.79 8.02
C VAL A 9 -7.62 8.18 8.89
N ASP A 10 -8.04 8.88 9.95
CA ASP A 10 -9.09 8.38 10.84
C ASP A 10 -10.46 8.33 10.15
N GLU A 11 -10.62 9.05 9.05
CA GLU A 11 -11.85 9.12 8.27
C GLU A 11 -11.83 8.17 7.07
N ALA A 12 -10.66 7.69 6.69
CA ALA A 12 -10.51 6.87 5.49
C ALA A 12 -11.08 5.47 5.71
N PRO A 13 -12.06 5.04 4.88
CA PRO A 13 -12.68 3.73 5.05
C PRO A 13 -11.72 2.59 4.75
N TRP A 14 -11.91 1.48 5.45
CA TRP A 14 -11.18 0.25 5.20
C TRP A 14 -11.78 -0.45 3.98
N VAL A 15 -10.97 -0.75 2.99
CA VAL A 15 -11.37 -1.50 1.79
C VAL A 15 -10.82 -2.91 1.79
N LEU A 16 -9.84 -3.18 2.65
CA LEU A 16 -9.27 -4.49 2.87
C LEU A 16 -8.83 -4.54 4.34
N GLY A 17 -9.17 -5.62 5.05
CA GLY A 17 -8.83 -5.73 6.46
C GLY A 17 -9.61 -4.74 7.32
N GLY A 18 -9.03 -4.32 8.41
CA GLY A 18 -9.70 -3.42 9.32
C GLY A 18 -8.78 -2.87 10.41
N PRO A 19 -9.37 -2.10 11.34
CA PRO A 19 -8.64 -1.61 12.49
C PRO A 19 -8.21 -2.78 13.36
N ARG A 20 -7.36 -2.47 14.34
CA ARG A 20 -6.79 -3.47 15.21
C ARG A 20 -7.85 -4.37 15.84
N GLU A 21 -7.67 -5.67 15.68
CA GLU A 21 -8.48 -6.68 16.32
C GLU A 21 -7.90 -7.08 17.67
N GLN A 22 -8.66 -7.84 18.46
CA GLN A 22 -8.21 -8.32 19.75
C GLN A 22 -6.93 -9.16 19.59
N GLY A 23 -5.92 -8.82 20.37
CA GLY A 23 -4.63 -9.51 20.31
C GLY A 23 -3.64 -9.00 19.28
N GLN A 24 -4.04 -8.00 18.48
CA GLN A 24 -3.17 -7.37 17.51
C GLN A 24 -2.68 -6.02 18.02
N ASP A 25 -1.42 -5.72 17.79
CA ASP A 25 -0.84 -4.44 18.19
C ASP A 25 -1.12 -3.32 17.21
N ARG A 26 -1.42 -3.66 15.95
CA ARG A 26 -1.56 -2.68 14.87
C ARG A 26 -2.71 -3.01 13.96
N PRO A 27 -3.27 -2.00 13.27
CA PRO A 27 -4.22 -2.24 12.20
C PRO A 27 -3.58 -3.08 11.09
N ARG A 28 -4.40 -3.82 10.37
CA ARG A 28 -3.95 -4.63 9.24
C ARG A 28 -4.89 -4.46 8.08
N GLY A 29 -4.36 -4.05 6.94
CA GLY A 29 -5.14 -3.90 5.73
C GLY A 29 -4.91 -2.56 5.05
N THR A 30 -5.87 -2.17 4.24
CA THR A 30 -5.77 -0.97 3.41
C THR A 30 -6.97 -0.07 3.62
N GLN A 31 -6.70 1.21 3.85
CA GLN A 31 -7.69 2.27 3.89
C GLN A 31 -7.64 3.06 2.60
N LEU A 32 -8.80 3.45 2.09
CA LEU A 32 -8.91 4.27 0.88
C LEU A 32 -9.08 5.72 1.26
N ALA A 33 -8.07 6.55 1.01
CA ALA A 33 -8.10 7.97 1.33
C ALA A 33 -8.66 8.81 0.19
N ILE A 34 -8.19 8.57 -1.02
CA ILE A 34 -8.58 9.33 -2.20
C ILE A 34 -8.79 8.40 -3.37
N GLU A 35 -9.92 8.54 -4.04
CA GLU A 35 -10.15 7.85 -5.31
C GLU A 35 -11.04 8.72 -6.18
N GLU A 36 -10.53 9.08 -7.35
CA GLU A 36 -11.29 9.79 -8.36
C GLU A 36 -11.59 8.85 -9.53
N PRO A 37 -12.73 8.99 -10.22
CA PRO A 37 -13.10 8.06 -11.29
C PRO A 37 -12.07 7.95 -12.40
N GLU A 38 -11.43 9.05 -12.75
CA GLU A 38 -10.41 9.11 -13.80
C GLU A 38 -9.06 9.56 -13.28
N GLY A 39 -8.90 9.54 -12.00
CA GLY A 39 -7.72 10.15 -11.38
C GLY A 39 -7.08 9.29 -10.32
N PRO A 40 -6.36 9.94 -9.41
CA PRO A 40 -5.51 9.22 -8.48
C PRO A 40 -6.28 8.35 -7.50
N ARG A 41 -5.60 7.27 -7.10
CA ARG A 41 -6.00 6.43 -5.99
C ARG A 41 -4.89 6.48 -4.95
N VAL A 42 -5.23 6.93 -3.75
CA VAL A 42 -4.30 7.02 -2.63
C VAL A 42 -4.81 6.15 -1.50
N THR A 43 -3.98 5.24 -1.05
CA THR A 43 -4.32 4.29 0.01
C THR A 43 -3.31 4.38 1.15
N ILE A 44 -3.73 3.92 2.32
CA ILE A 44 -2.85 3.77 3.47
C ILE A 44 -2.90 2.30 3.85
N THR A 45 -1.77 1.63 3.77
CA THR A 45 -1.68 0.19 4.04
C THR A 45 -0.87 -0.06 5.31
N SER A 46 -1.37 -0.98 6.12
CA SER A 46 -0.72 -1.40 7.36
C SER A 46 -0.58 -2.92 7.35
N TRP A 47 0.63 -3.41 7.54
CA TRP A 47 0.93 -4.85 7.60
C TRP A 47 1.62 -5.19 8.91
N PRO A 48 1.35 -6.39 9.47
CA PRO A 48 1.97 -6.83 10.71
C PRO A 48 3.47 -7.13 10.54
N PRO A 49 4.21 -7.34 11.65
CA PRO A 49 5.60 -7.77 11.58
C PRO A 49 5.78 -9.06 10.78
N HIS A 50 6.89 -9.14 10.06
CA HIS A 50 7.30 -10.33 9.31
C HIS A 50 6.25 -10.85 8.32
N HIS A 51 5.44 -9.94 7.79
CA HIS A 51 4.45 -10.27 6.77
C HIS A 51 5.14 -10.34 5.41
N VAL A 52 4.84 -11.39 4.65
CA VAL A 52 5.40 -11.57 3.31
C VAL A 52 4.31 -11.27 2.29
N VAL A 53 4.61 -10.39 1.36
CA VAL A 53 3.75 -10.09 0.22
C VAL A 53 4.29 -10.86 -0.98
N ASP A 54 3.48 -11.77 -1.50
CA ASP A 54 3.86 -12.62 -2.63
C ASP A 54 4.13 -11.80 -3.90
N PRO A 55 4.91 -12.36 -4.84
CA PRO A 55 5.18 -11.67 -6.09
C PRO A 55 3.89 -11.28 -6.81
N HIS A 56 3.81 -10.00 -7.18
CA HIS A 56 2.65 -9.47 -7.89
C HIS A 56 3.06 -8.24 -8.69
N SER A 57 2.19 -7.82 -9.58
CA SER A 57 2.39 -6.60 -10.37
C SER A 57 1.05 -5.86 -10.50
N HIS A 58 1.13 -4.61 -10.89
CA HIS A 58 -0.05 -3.77 -11.13
C HIS A 58 -0.01 -3.22 -12.56
N SER A 59 -1.18 -2.92 -13.09
CA SER A 59 -1.32 -2.38 -14.45
C SER A 59 -0.95 -0.90 -14.56
N VAL A 60 -0.62 -0.27 -13.46
CA VAL A 60 -0.20 1.14 -13.38
C VAL A 60 1.01 1.26 -12.48
N TYR A 61 1.76 2.37 -12.62
CA TYR A 61 2.87 2.62 -11.72
C TYR A 61 2.36 2.95 -10.32
N GLU A 62 3.25 2.84 -9.35
CA GLU A 62 2.92 3.06 -7.95
C GLU A 62 4.06 3.80 -7.26
N VAL A 63 3.71 4.71 -6.36
CA VAL A 63 4.67 5.36 -5.47
C VAL A 63 4.28 5.02 -4.04
N LEU A 64 5.21 4.50 -3.27
CA LEU A 64 5.03 4.19 -1.85
C LEU A 64 5.83 5.17 -1.01
N HIS A 65 5.24 5.63 0.07
CA HIS A 65 5.92 6.46 1.07
C HIS A 65 5.81 5.76 2.42
N ILE A 66 6.92 5.27 2.94
CA ILE A 66 6.96 4.57 4.22
C ILE A 66 6.83 5.58 5.35
N ILE A 67 5.83 5.39 6.21
CA ILE A 67 5.56 6.28 7.35
C ILE A 67 6.11 5.69 8.63
N GLU A 68 5.83 4.42 8.88
CA GLU A 68 6.27 3.70 10.07
C GLU A 68 6.74 2.31 9.69
N GLY A 69 7.64 1.77 10.49
CA GLY A 69 8.12 0.41 10.28
C GLY A 69 9.04 0.31 9.06
N GLU A 70 8.99 -0.83 8.38
CA GLU A 70 9.99 -1.14 7.38
C GLU A 70 9.46 -2.13 6.36
N ILE A 71 9.84 -1.92 5.11
CA ILE A 71 9.73 -2.91 4.04
C ILE A 71 11.14 -3.38 3.68
N VAL A 72 11.31 -4.69 3.55
CA VAL A 72 12.52 -5.27 3.00
C VAL A 72 12.23 -5.65 1.55
N LEU A 73 12.81 -4.91 0.63
CA LEU A 73 12.62 -5.08 -0.81
C LEU A 73 13.93 -5.63 -1.38
N GLY A 74 13.93 -6.92 -1.72
CA GLY A 74 15.17 -7.59 -2.05
C GLY A 74 16.07 -7.67 -0.83
N ASP A 75 17.24 -7.09 -0.91
CA ASP A 75 18.21 -7.00 0.20
C ASP A 75 18.23 -5.61 0.83
N ARG A 76 17.33 -4.72 0.41
CA ARG A 76 17.32 -3.35 0.91
C ARG A 76 16.23 -3.13 1.96
N GLN A 77 16.63 -2.61 3.09
CA GLN A 77 15.72 -2.18 4.16
C GLN A 77 15.24 -0.77 3.88
N CYS A 78 13.92 -0.60 3.84
CA CYS A 78 13.28 0.67 3.53
C CYS A 78 12.47 1.13 4.74
N GLY A 79 13.03 2.03 5.52
CA GLY A 79 12.41 2.56 6.72
C GLY A 79 11.64 3.86 6.49
N PRO A 80 11.19 4.51 7.59
CA PRO A 80 10.39 5.74 7.50
C PRO A 80 11.09 6.83 6.68
N GLY A 81 10.33 7.52 5.85
CA GLY A 81 10.85 8.55 4.96
C GLY A 81 11.33 8.04 3.61
N THR A 82 11.31 6.73 3.39
CA THR A 82 11.70 6.14 2.12
C THR A 82 10.54 6.26 1.12
N LEU A 83 10.89 6.62 -0.12
CA LEU A 83 9.95 6.64 -1.24
C LEU A 83 10.39 5.56 -2.24
N ILE A 84 9.42 4.77 -2.69
CA ILE A 84 9.66 3.67 -3.62
C ILE A 84 8.81 3.89 -4.86
N TYR A 85 9.43 3.80 -6.03
CA TYR A 85 8.72 3.86 -7.31
C TYR A 85 8.75 2.49 -7.97
N MET A 86 7.59 2.03 -8.41
CA MET A 86 7.44 0.80 -9.16
C MET A 86 6.77 1.11 -10.49
N ASP A 87 7.43 0.78 -11.60
CA ASP A 87 6.82 0.88 -12.91
C ASP A 87 5.61 -0.03 -13.03
N LYS A 88 4.71 0.31 -13.94
CA LYS A 88 3.61 -0.60 -14.27
C LYS A 88 4.18 -1.93 -14.76
N ASP A 89 3.43 -3.00 -14.53
CA ASP A 89 3.76 -4.36 -14.96
C ASP A 89 5.10 -4.89 -14.44
N THR A 90 5.62 -4.28 -13.37
CA THR A 90 6.83 -4.77 -12.72
C THR A 90 6.43 -5.71 -11.61
N GLU A 91 6.90 -6.96 -11.69
CA GLU A 91 6.66 -7.93 -10.62
C GLU A 91 7.59 -7.65 -9.45
N TYR A 92 7.02 -7.62 -8.26
CA TYR A 92 7.81 -7.43 -7.04
C TYR A 92 7.16 -8.17 -5.87
N SER A 93 7.99 -8.43 -4.87
CA SER A 93 7.56 -8.97 -3.59
C SER A 93 8.36 -8.31 -2.50
N PHE A 94 7.82 -8.31 -1.30
CA PHE A 94 8.56 -7.77 -0.15
C PHE A 94 8.09 -8.42 1.15
N ALA A 95 8.89 -8.18 2.19
CA ALA A 95 8.53 -8.59 3.53
C ALA A 95 8.57 -7.35 4.43
N THR A 96 7.82 -7.39 5.52
CA THR A 96 7.88 -6.34 6.52
C THR A 96 8.93 -6.68 7.56
N GLY A 97 9.47 -5.65 8.21
CA GLY A 97 10.44 -5.82 9.27
C GLY A 97 9.79 -6.19 10.61
N PRO A 98 10.58 -6.12 11.70
CA PRO A 98 10.14 -6.60 13.03
C PRO A 98 9.00 -5.77 13.63
N ASP A 99 8.79 -4.56 13.15
CA ASP A 99 7.72 -3.67 13.65
C ASP A 99 6.55 -3.56 12.67
N GLY A 100 6.55 -4.37 11.62
CA GLY A 100 5.56 -4.23 10.55
C GLY A 100 5.85 -3.01 9.69
N VAL A 101 4.82 -2.50 9.01
CA VAL A 101 4.96 -1.31 8.17
C VAL A 101 3.63 -0.59 8.07
N ARG A 102 3.70 0.72 7.88
CA ARG A 102 2.58 1.55 7.46
C ARG A 102 3.09 2.48 6.37
N PHE A 103 2.40 2.49 5.24
CA PHE A 103 2.81 3.33 4.11
C PHE A 103 1.63 3.91 3.37
N VAL A 104 1.88 5.03 2.69
CA VAL A 104 0.93 5.62 1.75
C VAL A 104 1.30 5.13 0.36
N GLY A 105 0.31 4.65 -0.37
CA GLY A 105 0.46 4.25 -1.76
C GLY A 105 -0.30 5.19 -2.67
N TYR A 106 0.36 5.67 -3.71
CA TYR A 106 -0.23 6.49 -4.74
C TYR A 106 -0.21 5.77 -6.08
N ARG A 107 -1.35 5.78 -6.76
CA ARG A 107 -1.49 5.28 -8.12
C ARG A 107 -2.25 6.31 -8.95
N PRO A 108 -1.94 6.44 -10.25
CA PRO A 108 -2.63 7.44 -11.09
C PRO A 108 -4.08 7.10 -11.35
N LYS A 109 -4.45 5.84 -11.18
CA LYS A 109 -5.83 5.35 -11.27
C LYS A 109 -5.93 4.00 -10.57
N ARG A 110 -7.13 3.47 -10.45
CA ARG A 110 -7.34 2.15 -9.87
C ARG A 110 -6.63 1.09 -10.71
N PRO A 111 -5.74 0.28 -10.11
CA PRO A 111 -4.97 -0.71 -10.85
C PRO A 111 -5.70 -2.04 -10.99
N GLU A 112 -5.26 -2.82 -11.98
CA GLU A 112 -5.46 -4.26 -11.98
C GLU A 112 -4.23 -4.87 -11.32
N THR A 113 -4.43 -5.82 -10.44
CA THR A 113 -3.34 -6.52 -9.76
C THR A 113 -3.19 -7.92 -10.34
N ARG A 114 -1.94 -8.31 -10.61
CA ARG A 114 -1.60 -9.62 -11.16
C ARG A 114 -0.64 -10.34 -10.21
N HIS A 115 -0.93 -11.61 -9.94
CA HIS A 115 -0.15 -12.41 -9.02
C HIS A 115 0.60 -13.50 -9.78
N GLY A 116 1.94 -13.52 -9.62
CA GLY A 116 2.78 -14.58 -10.18
C GLY A 116 2.61 -14.81 -11.68
N GLY A 117 2.38 -13.75 -12.45
CA GLY A 117 2.13 -13.86 -13.88
C GLY A 117 0.70 -14.23 -14.25
N THR A 118 -0.15 -14.53 -13.27
CA THR A 118 -1.56 -14.84 -13.50
C THR A 118 -2.40 -13.59 -13.23
N PRO A 119 -3.25 -13.17 -14.17
CA PRO A 119 -4.11 -12.01 -13.94
C PRO A 119 -5.02 -12.22 -12.73
N SER A 120 -5.14 -11.18 -11.92
CA SER A 120 -6.07 -11.13 -10.81
C SER A 120 -7.35 -10.45 -11.30
N GLU A 121 -8.45 -10.95 -10.87
CA GLU A 121 -9.76 -10.38 -11.22
C GLU A 121 -10.26 -9.37 -10.22
#